data_e2618480b8aa4a9eb275c7caa9d7cb63
#
_entry.id   e2618480b8aa4a9eb275c7caa9d7cb63
#
_cell.length_a   1.000
_cell.length_b   1.000
_cell.length_c   1.000
_cell.angle_alpha   90.00
_cell.angle_beta   90.00
_cell.angle_gamma   90.00
#
_symmetry.space_group_name_H-M   'P 1'
#
loop_
_entity.id
_entity.type
_entity.pdbx_description
1 polymer ?
#
loop_
_entity_poly.entity_id
_entity_poly.type
_entity_poly.pdbx_seq_one_letter_code
_entity_poly.pdbx_strand_id
1 'polypeptide(L)'
;SWWYHKKPYICRVFLYISFPKSQNLTYYIDQFYFKKNKLWMFKLMGAYTFNKSLINDSGLKFIKLFGTGSRDGFSLIPDFSSYVIITSWKNDHFRKKFINKNSIINEIINRSSSRVEIKIDPYGITGSWNGINPFKNASSYNGGKILVITRARVKFNKLINFLFNTSLAARSIKSHNGAEFYKGIGELPIIEQATISIWKSEQSMRDFAYSDTNHLKIINKARKDKWYSEELFVRSNILSLKQYN
;
A
#
# COMPACT_ATOMS: atom_id res chain seq x y z
N SER A 1 33.20 11.94 -38.65
CA SER A 1 32.69 11.06 -39.73
C SER A 1 31.92 9.88 -39.14
N TRP A 2 30.63 9.90 -39.32
CA TRP A 2 29.78 8.88 -39.89
C TRP A 2 29.82 7.47 -39.23
N TRP A 3 28.79 7.11 -38.45
CA TRP A 3 28.15 5.81 -38.51
C TRP A 3 26.67 5.91 -38.04
N TYR A 4 25.78 6.10 -39.01
CA TYR A 4 24.36 5.83 -38.89
C TYR A 4 24.13 4.35 -39.17
N HIS A 5 23.69 3.58 -38.20
CA HIS A 5 23.21 2.23 -38.44
C HIS A 5 21.69 2.19 -38.46
N LYS A 6 21.17 1.92 -39.64
CA LYS A 6 19.77 1.58 -39.96
C LYS A 6 19.30 0.40 -39.10
N LYS A 7 18.23 0.59 -38.36
CA LYS A 7 17.49 -0.52 -37.75
C LYS A 7 16.54 -1.13 -38.80
N PRO A 8 16.44 -2.47 -38.91
CA PRO A 8 15.49 -3.11 -39.83
C PRO A 8 14.08 -2.97 -39.28
N TYR A 9 13.16 -2.56 -40.16
CA TYR A 9 11.73 -2.57 -39.91
C TYR A 9 11.23 -4.02 -39.83
N ILE A 10 10.99 -4.52 -38.62
CA ILE A 10 10.23 -5.74 -38.40
C ILE A 10 8.77 -5.35 -38.39
N CYS A 11 8.08 -5.74 -39.46
CA CYS A 11 6.62 -5.65 -39.57
C CYS A 11 6.02 -6.57 -38.50
N ARG A 12 5.60 -6.01 -37.36
CA ARG A 12 4.84 -6.72 -36.34
C ARG A 12 3.40 -6.79 -36.80
N VAL A 13 3.00 -7.94 -37.29
CA VAL A 13 1.60 -8.33 -37.40
C VAL A 13 1.00 -8.30 -36.01
N PHE A 14 0.20 -7.29 -35.70
CA PHE A 14 -0.61 -7.25 -34.48
C PHE A 14 -1.76 -8.26 -34.65
N LEU A 15 -1.55 -9.48 -34.18
CA LEU A 15 -2.65 -10.35 -33.82
C LEU A 15 -3.39 -9.67 -32.67
N TYR A 16 -4.58 -9.16 -32.94
CA TYR A 16 -5.54 -8.76 -31.92
C TYR A 16 -5.98 -10.03 -31.17
N ILE A 17 -5.19 -10.44 -30.20
CA ILE A 17 -5.68 -11.35 -29.17
C ILE A 17 -6.59 -10.47 -28.30
N SER A 18 -7.88 -10.67 -28.40
CA SER A 18 -8.85 -10.11 -27.48
C SER A 18 -8.54 -10.64 -26.08
N PHE A 19 -7.78 -9.86 -25.32
CA PHE A 19 -7.60 -10.15 -23.90
C PHE A 19 -9.00 -10.17 -23.27
N PRO A 20 -9.35 -11.19 -22.46
CA PRO A 20 -10.60 -11.21 -21.74
C PRO A 20 -10.70 -9.89 -20.97
N LYS A 21 -11.86 -9.21 -21.06
CA LYS A 21 -12.18 -7.96 -20.36
C LYS A 21 -11.58 -8.04 -18.98
N SER A 22 -10.68 -7.12 -18.64
CA SER A 22 -9.97 -7.10 -17.36
C SER A 22 -11.00 -7.27 -16.25
N GLN A 23 -10.87 -8.33 -15.46
CA GLN A 23 -11.72 -8.50 -14.26
C GLN A 23 -11.50 -7.26 -13.42
N ASN A 24 -12.52 -6.42 -13.26
CA ASN A 24 -12.47 -5.22 -12.43
C ASN A 24 -12.32 -5.66 -10.96
N LEU A 25 -11.06 -5.79 -10.52
CA LEU A 25 -10.77 -6.10 -9.14
C LEU A 25 -11.19 -4.91 -8.26
N THR A 26 -11.62 -5.21 -7.05
CA THR A 26 -11.89 -4.21 -6.03
C THR A 26 -10.84 -4.26 -4.94
N TYR A 27 -10.41 -3.10 -4.47
CA TYR A 27 -9.31 -2.97 -3.52
C TYR A 27 -9.78 -2.28 -2.26
N TYR A 28 -9.38 -2.82 -1.12
CA TYR A 28 -9.74 -2.29 0.19
C TYR A 28 -8.53 -2.21 1.11
N ILE A 29 -8.54 -1.17 1.92
CA ILE A 29 -7.64 -0.97 3.03
C ILE A 29 -8.52 -0.88 4.28
N ASP A 30 -8.34 -1.82 5.19
CA ASP A 30 -9.02 -1.85 6.47
C ASP A 30 -8.01 -1.57 7.57
N GLN A 31 -8.19 -0.47 8.30
CA GLN A 31 -7.41 -0.15 9.49
C GLN A 31 -8.24 -0.41 10.75
N PHE A 32 -7.72 -1.24 11.63
CA PHE A 32 -8.35 -1.62 12.88
C PHE A 32 -7.63 -0.99 14.06
N TYR A 33 -8.43 -0.51 15.02
CA TYR A 33 -7.94 0.03 16.28
C TYR A 33 -8.50 -0.78 17.45
N PHE A 34 -7.70 -0.97 18.50
CA PHE A 34 -8.05 -1.72 19.69
C PHE A 34 -7.73 -0.92 20.95
N LYS A 35 -8.65 -0.87 21.92
CA LYS A 35 -8.52 -0.05 23.15
C LYS A 35 -7.32 -0.40 24.04
N LYS A 36 -6.82 -1.64 23.97
CA LYS A 36 -5.70 -2.13 24.80
C LYS A 36 -4.72 -2.91 23.95
N ASN A 37 -3.46 -2.97 24.42
CA ASN A 37 -2.46 -3.84 23.81
C ASN A 37 -3.00 -5.25 23.60
N LYS A 38 -2.93 -5.75 22.41
CA LYS A 38 -3.58 -6.99 21.98
C LYS A 38 -2.60 -7.90 21.25
N LEU A 39 -1.60 -8.38 21.97
CA LEU A 39 -0.65 -9.35 21.41
C LEU A 39 -1.35 -10.58 20.84
N TRP A 40 -2.46 -11.00 21.44
CA TRP A 40 -3.29 -12.10 20.89
C TRP A 40 -3.95 -11.71 19.57
N MET A 41 -4.32 -10.43 19.34
CA MET A 41 -4.82 -9.95 18.06
C MET A 41 -3.74 -10.06 16.98
N PHE A 42 -2.49 -9.76 17.32
CA PHE A 42 -1.38 -9.99 16.40
C PHE A 42 -1.30 -11.46 15.98
N LYS A 43 -1.43 -12.39 16.91
CA LYS A 43 -1.43 -13.83 16.63
C LYS A 43 -2.62 -14.24 15.75
N LEU A 44 -3.81 -13.73 16.04
CA LEU A 44 -5.04 -14.04 15.29
C LEU A 44 -4.96 -13.48 13.88
N MET A 45 -4.55 -12.23 13.72
CA MET A 45 -4.39 -11.59 12.42
C MET A 45 -3.29 -12.26 11.60
N GLY A 46 -2.18 -12.67 12.24
CA GLY A 46 -1.14 -13.46 11.59
C GLY A 46 -1.67 -14.81 11.09
N ALA A 47 -2.39 -15.55 11.92
CA ALA A 47 -3.01 -16.81 11.53
C ALA A 47 -3.99 -16.62 10.36
N TYR A 48 -4.76 -15.53 10.36
CA TYR A 48 -5.67 -15.17 9.28
C TYR A 48 -4.95 -14.96 7.94
N THR A 49 -3.84 -14.21 7.94
CA THR A 49 -3.11 -13.89 6.70
C THR A 49 -2.29 -15.05 6.16
N PHE A 50 -1.86 -15.97 7.02
CA PHE A 50 -1.08 -17.15 6.62
C PHE A 50 -1.94 -18.36 6.25
N ASN A 51 -3.24 -18.30 6.48
CA ASN A 51 -4.13 -19.40 6.15
C ASN A 51 -4.45 -19.40 4.64
N LYS A 52 -3.68 -20.17 3.88
CA LYS A 52 -3.84 -20.29 2.42
C LYS A 52 -5.22 -20.82 1.99
N SER A 53 -5.93 -21.57 2.83
CA SER A 53 -7.27 -22.06 2.50
C SER A 53 -8.31 -20.95 2.36
N LEU A 54 -8.07 -19.79 2.99
CA LEU A 54 -8.93 -18.62 2.86
C LEU A 54 -8.87 -17.99 1.47
N ILE A 55 -7.81 -18.24 0.72
CA ILE A 55 -7.55 -17.59 -0.59
C ILE A 55 -8.29 -18.33 -1.72
N ASN A 56 -8.44 -19.65 -1.64
CA ASN A 56 -8.85 -20.45 -2.79
C ASN A 56 -10.33 -20.33 -3.19
N ASP A 57 -11.27 -20.16 -2.25
CA ASP A 57 -12.72 -20.18 -2.55
C ASP A 57 -13.46 -18.85 -2.37
N SER A 58 -12.78 -17.82 -1.89
CA SER A 58 -13.43 -16.58 -1.42
C SER A 58 -13.51 -15.45 -2.45
N GLY A 59 -12.94 -15.60 -3.64
CA GLY A 59 -12.74 -14.49 -4.59
C GLY A 59 -11.69 -13.48 -4.14
N LEU A 60 -10.97 -13.76 -3.04
CA LEU A 60 -9.82 -13.00 -2.58
C LEU A 60 -8.64 -13.25 -3.53
N LYS A 61 -8.01 -12.17 -4.01
CA LYS A 61 -6.89 -12.23 -4.95
C LYS A 61 -5.55 -11.85 -4.31
N PHE A 62 -5.61 -11.01 -3.30
CA PHE A 62 -4.45 -10.55 -2.57
C PHE A 62 -4.85 -10.18 -1.15
N ILE A 63 -3.99 -10.49 -0.19
CA ILE A 63 -4.12 -10.07 1.20
C ILE A 63 -2.76 -9.85 1.82
N LYS A 64 -2.62 -8.74 2.53
CA LYS A 64 -1.46 -8.43 3.35
C LYS A 64 -1.87 -7.79 4.66
N LEU A 65 -1.26 -8.27 5.73
CA LEU A 65 -1.39 -7.71 7.07
C LEU A 65 -0.15 -6.89 7.40
N PHE A 66 -0.39 -5.74 8.00
CA PHE A 66 0.64 -4.85 8.51
C PHE A 66 0.40 -4.52 9.98
N GLY A 67 1.48 -4.55 10.76
CA GLY A 67 1.56 -3.83 12.01
C GLY A 67 1.83 -2.35 11.76
N THR A 68 1.70 -1.54 12.80
CA THR A 68 2.09 -0.12 12.79
C THR A 68 3.16 0.15 13.84
N GLY A 69 3.99 1.14 13.60
CA GLY A 69 4.86 1.70 14.64
C GLY A 69 4.07 2.68 15.53
N SER A 70 4.58 2.94 16.74
CA SER A 70 4.02 3.96 17.62
C SER A 70 4.09 5.35 16.99
N ARG A 71 3.28 6.29 17.51
CA ARG A 71 3.09 7.63 16.94
C ARG A 71 2.49 7.53 15.52
N ASP A 72 3.13 8.16 14.54
CA ASP A 72 2.67 8.19 13.15
C ASP A 72 3.05 6.93 12.35
N GLY A 73 3.44 5.85 13.05
CA GLY A 73 3.81 4.57 12.44
C GLY A 73 5.26 4.45 12.00
N PHE A 74 6.07 5.49 12.19
CA PHE A 74 7.49 5.53 11.82
C PHE A 74 8.45 5.26 12.99
N SER A 75 7.96 4.65 14.06
CA SER A 75 8.75 4.26 15.20
C SER A 75 9.17 2.79 15.11
N LEU A 76 10.36 2.48 15.63
CA LEU A 76 10.81 1.10 15.85
C LEU A 76 10.03 0.39 16.97
N ILE A 77 9.36 1.17 17.83
CA ILE A 77 8.51 0.64 18.89
C ILE A 77 7.17 0.27 18.24
N PRO A 78 6.76 -1.01 18.27
CA PRO A 78 5.49 -1.43 17.72
C PRO A 78 4.30 -0.79 18.44
N ASP A 79 3.26 -0.48 17.67
CA ASP A 79 1.94 -0.14 18.20
C ASP A 79 1.01 -1.35 18.05
N PHE A 80 0.85 -2.12 19.12
CA PHE A 80 -0.02 -3.30 19.12
C PHE A 80 -1.51 -2.97 19.18
N SER A 81 -1.88 -1.69 19.19
CA SER A 81 -3.27 -1.26 19.18
C SER A 81 -3.79 -0.92 17.77
N SER A 82 -2.96 -0.96 16.73
CA SER A 82 -3.36 -0.64 15.37
C SER A 82 -2.78 -1.61 14.35
N TYR A 83 -3.63 -2.07 13.43
CA TYR A 83 -3.25 -2.98 12.34
C TYR A 83 -3.93 -2.57 11.05
N VAL A 84 -3.29 -2.86 9.93
CA VAL A 84 -3.83 -2.58 8.60
C VAL A 84 -3.88 -3.86 7.78
N ILE A 85 -5.00 -4.09 7.08
CA ILE A 85 -5.13 -5.16 6.10
C ILE A 85 -5.37 -4.52 4.73
N ILE A 86 -4.56 -4.90 3.75
CA ILE A 86 -4.77 -4.53 2.34
C ILE A 86 -5.25 -5.77 1.60
N THR A 87 -6.37 -5.65 0.87
CA THR A 87 -6.97 -6.75 0.13
C THR A 87 -7.34 -6.36 -1.29
N SER A 88 -7.27 -7.32 -2.21
CA SER A 88 -7.96 -7.22 -3.50
C SER A 88 -8.90 -8.42 -3.71
N TRP A 89 -10.03 -8.14 -4.34
CA TRP A 89 -11.14 -9.08 -4.52
C TRP A 89 -11.56 -9.15 -5.98
N LYS A 90 -12.14 -10.27 -6.37
CA LYS A 90 -12.76 -10.40 -7.69
C LYS A 90 -13.86 -9.35 -7.91
N ASN A 91 -14.64 -9.05 -6.88
CA ASN A 91 -15.58 -7.91 -6.79
C ASN A 91 -16.11 -7.77 -5.36
N ASP A 92 -16.95 -6.75 -5.12
CA ASP A 92 -17.54 -6.44 -3.80
C ASP A 92 -18.44 -7.55 -3.26
N HIS A 93 -19.11 -8.31 -4.10
CA HIS A 93 -19.97 -9.42 -3.68
C HIS A 93 -19.16 -10.49 -2.93
N PHE A 94 -18.00 -10.86 -3.46
CA PHE A 94 -17.11 -11.83 -2.80
C PHE A 94 -16.59 -11.32 -1.47
N ARG A 95 -16.22 -10.04 -1.39
CA ARG A 95 -15.81 -9.43 -0.12
C ARG A 95 -16.93 -9.45 0.92
N LYS A 96 -18.13 -9.03 0.57
CA LYS A 96 -19.31 -9.05 1.48
C LYS A 96 -19.59 -10.48 1.96
N LYS A 97 -19.63 -11.44 1.05
CA LYS A 97 -19.84 -12.86 1.40
C LYS A 97 -18.77 -13.38 2.36
N PHE A 98 -17.52 -13.03 2.11
CA PHE A 98 -16.39 -13.43 2.94
C PHE A 98 -16.49 -12.84 4.36
N ILE A 99 -16.70 -11.52 4.49
CA ILE A 99 -16.86 -10.86 5.79
C ILE A 99 -18.00 -11.50 6.58
N ASN A 100 -19.14 -11.77 5.95
CA ASN A 100 -20.32 -12.33 6.64
C ASN A 100 -20.14 -13.79 7.09
N LYS A 101 -19.26 -14.57 6.43
CA LYS A 101 -19.09 -16.00 6.69
C LYS A 101 -17.83 -16.35 7.47
N ASN A 102 -16.82 -15.50 7.45
CA ASN A 102 -15.52 -15.81 8.05
C ASN A 102 -15.51 -15.45 9.54
N SER A 103 -15.42 -16.48 10.39
CA SER A 103 -15.43 -16.29 11.84
C SER A 103 -14.23 -15.46 12.35
N ILE A 104 -13.06 -15.62 11.73
CA ILE A 104 -11.83 -14.91 12.15
C ILE A 104 -11.98 -13.41 11.87
N ILE A 105 -12.42 -13.03 10.65
CA ILE A 105 -12.59 -11.59 10.33
C ILE A 105 -13.71 -10.98 11.18
N ASN A 106 -14.79 -11.69 11.45
CA ASN A 106 -15.86 -11.24 12.33
C ASN A 106 -15.35 -11.04 13.75
N GLU A 107 -14.52 -11.93 14.25
CA GLU A 107 -13.90 -11.76 15.57
C GLU A 107 -13.00 -10.52 15.62
N ILE A 108 -12.18 -10.29 14.58
CA ILE A 108 -11.34 -9.08 14.47
C ILE A 108 -12.22 -7.81 14.49
N ILE A 109 -13.28 -7.78 13.68
CA ILE A 109 -14.22 -6.66 13.61
C ILE A 109 -14.89 -6.41 14.96
N ASN A 110 -15.46 -7.43 15.58
CA ASN A 110 -16.21 -7.32 16.84
C ASN A 110 -15.32 -6.89 18.02
N ARG A 111 -14.04 -7.20 17.98
CA ARG A 111 -13.10 -6.82 19.03
C ARG A 111 -12.38 -5.50 18.78
N SER A 112 -12.47 -4.95 17.58
CA SER A 112 -11.93 -3.62 17.31
C SER A 112 -12.76 -2.56 18.03
N SER A 113 -12.11 -1.53 18.55
CA SER A 113 -12.78 -0.37 19.13
C SER A 113 -13.28 0.60 18.06
N SER A 114 -12.59 0.59 16.93
CA SER A 114 -13.01 1.30 15.70
C SER A 114 -12.31 0.70 14.50
N ARG A 115 -12.89 0.91 13.31
CA ARG A 115 -12.34 0.49 12.03
C ARG A 115 -12.53 1.58 10.99
N VAL A 116 -11.51 1.82 10.20
CA VAL A 116 -11.61 2.64 8.98
C VAL A 116 -11.51 1.71 7.77
N GLU A 117 -12.51 1.75 6.90
CA GLU A 117 -12.56 1.02 5.64
C GLU A 117 -12.42 2.00 4.49
N ILE A 118 -11.43 1.79 3.63
CA ILE A 118 -11.19 2.62 2.45
C ILE A 118 -11.27 1.73 1.21
N LYS A 119 -12.20 2.03 0.31
CA LYS A 119 -12.24 1.42 -1.02
C LYS A 119 -11.50 2.33 -1.99
N ILE A 120 -10.58 1.75 -2.76
CA ILE A 120 -9.73 2.49 -3.68
C ILE A 120 -9.83 1.96 -5.10
N ASP A 121 -9.47 2.82 -6.05
CA ASP A 121 -9.36 2.52 -7.48
C ASP A 121 -7.99 2.98 -7.98
N PRO A 122 -7.03 2.06 -8.15
CA PRO A 122 -5.67 2.39 -8.58
C PRO A 122 -5.65 2.92 -10.02
N TYR A 123 -4.95 4.05 -10.23
CA TYR A 123 -4.76 4.65 -11.56
C TYR A 123 -3.30 4.87 -11.94
N GLY A 124 -2.37 4.89 -10.98
CA GLY A 124 -0.95 5.04 -11.23
C GLY A 124 -0.14 4.05 -10.40
N ILE A 125 0.48 3.09 -11.08
CA ILE A 125 1.18 1.98 -10.43
C ILE A 125 2.58 1.86 -11.01
N THR A 126 3.60 1.81 -10.15
CA THR A 126 5.00 1.60 -10.54
C THR A 126 5.65 0.64 -9.55
N GLY A 127 6.42 -0.33 -10.06
CA GLY A 127 7.13 -1.30 -9.24
C GLY A 127 6.36 -2.58 -8.96
N SER A 128 6.78 -3.32 -7.94
CA SER A 128 6.26 -4.64 -7.63
C SER A 128 6.17 -4.91 -6.12
N TRP A 129 5.47 -5.97 -5.77
CA TRP A 129 5.33 -6.52 -4.43
C TRP A 129 5.63 -8.01 -4.46
N ASN A 130 6.80 -8.40 -4.00
CA ASN A 130 7.31 -9.77 -4.10
C ASN A 130 7.33 -10.28 -5.55
N GLY A 131 7.83 -9.44 -6.46
CA GLY A 131 7.93 -9.75 -7.88
C GLY A 131 6.61 -9.70 -8.67
N ILE A 132 5.48 -9.46 -8.02
CA ILE A 132 4.16 -9.33 -8.65
C ILE A 132 3.60 -7.92 -8.48
N ASN A 133 2.64 -7.56 -9.32
CA ASN A 133 1.85 -6.35 -9.11
C ASN A 133 0.42 -6.74 -8.70
N PRO A 134 0.05 -6.59 -7.41
CA PRO A 134 -1.28 -6.97 -6.92
C PRO A 134 -2.37 -5.97 -7.34
N PHE A 135 -1.98 -4.79 -7.81
CA PHE A 135 -2.88 -3.73 -8.27
C PHE A 135 -2.94 -3.72 -9.81
N LYS A 136 -4.04 -3.27 -10.34
CA LYS A 136 -4.22 -3.05 -11.78
C LYS A 136 -4.74 -1.65 -12.02
N ASN A 137 -4.25 -0.98 -13.05
CA ASN A 137 -4.81 0.28 -13.48
C ASN A 137 -6.23 0.04 -14.02
N ALA A 138 -7.21 0.61 -13.35
CA ALA A 138 -8.62 0.47 -13.73
C ALA A 138 -9.19 1.77 -14.34
N SER A 139 -8.66 2.91 -13.91
CA SER A 139 -9.18 4.23 -14.28
C SER A 139 -8.08 5.28 -14.46
N SER A 140 -8.51 6.50 -14.74
CA SER A 140 -7.71 7.72 -14.65
C SER A 140 -7.99 8.45 -13.33
N TYR A 141 -7.19 9.46 -13.02
CA TYR A 141 -7.45 10.35 -11.88
C TYR A 141 -8.77 11.10 -12.07
N ASN A 142 -9.61 11.12 -11.05
CA ASN A 142 -10.97 11.68 -11.09
C ASN A 142 -11.09 13.11 -10.53
N GLY A 143 -9.97 13.76 -10.17
CA GLY A 143 -9.96 15.13 -9.64
C GLY A 143 -10.19 15.25 -8.12
N GLY A 144 -10.45 14.14 -7.42
CA GLY A 144 -10.73 14.15 -5.97
C GLY A 144 -9.50 13.89 -5.10
N LYS A 145 -9.78 13.56 -3.83
CA LYS A 145 -8.75 13.07 -2.90
C LYS A 145 -8.15 11.76 -3.40
N ILE A 146 -6.85 11.61 -3.17
CA ILE A 146 -6.14 10.39 -3.53
C ILE A 146 -5.56 9.69 -2.31
N LEU A 147 -5.46 8.38 -2.42
CA LEU A 147 -4.68 7.55 -1.51
C LEU A 147 -3.42 7.06 -2.22
N VAL A 148 -2.30 7.20 -1.54
CA VAL A 148 -0.99 6.74 -2.02
C VAL A 148 -0.46 5.65 -1.11
N ILE A 149 0.00 4.56 -1.72
CA ILE A 149 0.76 3.51 -1.05
C ILE A 149 2.18 3.57 -1.59
N THR A 150 3.13 3.76 -0.69
CA THR A 150 4.56 3.63 -1.00
C THR A 150 5.11 2.47 -0.20
N ARG A 151 5.69 1.48 -0.86
CA ARG A 151 6.30 0.31 -0.21
C ARG A 151 7.74 0.16 -0.67
N ALA A 152 8.61 -0.21 0.26
CA ALA A 152 9.99 -0.55 -0.03
C ALA A 152 10.43 -1.77 0.78
N ARG A 153 11.20 -2.65 0.13
CA ARG A 153 11.97 -3.69 0.81
C ARG A 153 13.39 -3.18 0.98
N VAL A 154 13.73 -2.88 2.24
CA VAL A 154 15.04 -2.31 2.59
C VAL A 154 16.08 -3.42 2.66
N LYS A 155 17.24 -3.21 2.04
CA LYS A 155 18.38 -4.13 2.15
C LYS A 155 18.90 -4.16 3.59
N PHE A 156 19.23 -5.33 4.09
CA PHE A 156 19.63 -5.51 5.48
C PHE A 156 20.81 -4.59 5.89
N ASN A 157 21.82 -4.46 5.05
CA ASN A 157 22.98 -3.60 5.28
C ASN A 157 22.68 -2.09 5.18
N LYS A 158 21.45 -1.71 4.82
CA LYS A 158 21.00 -0.31 4.71
C LYS A 158 19.95 0.07 5.75
N LEU A 159 19.53 -0.87 6.59
CA LEU A 159 18.48 -0.68 7.59
C LEU A 159 18.74 0.51 8.52
N ILE A 160 19.94 0.61 9.08
CA ILE A 160 20.30 1.68 10.01
C ILE A 160 20.14 3.06 9.32
N ASN A 161 20.70 3.19 8.11
CA ASN A 161 20.60 4.44 7.35
C ASN A 161 19.15 4.78 7.02
N PHE A 162 18.34 3.78 6.65
CA PHE A 162 16.92 3.94 6.37
C PHE A 162 16.18 4.46 7.61
N LEU A 163 16.36 3.83 8.77
CA LEU A 163 15.66 4.17 10.01
C LEU A 163 15.96 5.59 10.49
N PHE A 164 17.21 6.03 10.41
CA PHE A 164 17.56 7.42 10.75
C PHE A 164 16.90 8.47 9.84
N ASN A 165 16.68 8.13 8.58
CA ASN A 165 16.13 9.07 7.61
C ASN A 165 14.59 9.04 7.51
N THR A 166 13.93 7.93 7.89
CA THR A 166 12.46 7.83 7.84
C THR A 166 11.75 8.78 8.77
N SER A 167 12.33 9.07 9.95
CA SER A 167 11.77 10.05 10.89
C SER A 167 11.76 11.48 10.33
N LEU A 168 12.73 11.82 9.49
CA LEU A 168 12.77 13.12 8.80
C LEU A 168 11.70 13.20 7.71
N ALA A 169 11.55 12.13 6.91
CA ALA A 169 10.51 12.06 5.89
C ALA A 169 9.09 12.16 6.50
N ALA A 170 8.86 11.52 7.66
CA ALA A 170 7.59 11.61 8.38
C ALA A 170 7.26 13.03 8.84
N ARG A 171 8.27 13.78 9.31
CA ARG A 171 8.08 15.19 9.71
C ARG A 171 7.71 16.08 8.51
N SER A 172 8.34 15.86 7.36
CA SER A 172 8.03 16.60 6.14
C SER A 172 6.58 16.39 5.69
N ILE A 173 6.06 15.16 5.73
CA ILE A 173 4.66 14.90 5.42
C ILE A 173 3.74 15.64 6.39
N LYS A 174 4.04 15.59 7.69
CA LYS A 174 3.23 16.21 8.74
C LYS A 174 3.09 17.72 8.59
N SER A 175 4.12 18.37 8.10
CA SER A 175 4.11 19.83 7.90
C SER A 175 3.45 20.27 6.59
N HIS A 176 3.11 19.34 5.69
CA HIS A 176 2.56 19.67 4.38
C HIS A 176 1.03 19.80 4.41
N ASN A 177 0.53 20.99 4.08
CA ASN A 177 -0.91 21.31 4.13
C ASN A 177 -1.80 20.45 3.20
N GLY A 178 -1.22 19.77 2.23
CA GLY A 178 -1.94 18.90 1.30
C GLY A 178 -2.14 17.47 1.80
N ALA A 179 -1.40 17.03 2.83
CA ALA A 179 -1.54 15.72 3.43
C ALA A 179 -2.64 15.76 4.51
N GLU A 180 -3.67 14.94 4.37
CA GLU A 180 -4.76 14.83 5.36
C GLU A 180 -4.54 13.67 6.33
N PHE A 181 -3.87 12.63 5.86
CA PHE A 181 -3.56 11.44 6.66
C PHE A 181 -2.27 10.81 6.18
N TYR A 182 -1.51 10.25 7.08
CA TYR A 182 -0.40 9.35 6.77
C TYR A 182 -0.17 8.37 7.92
N LYS A 183 0.25 7.16 7.58
CA LYS A 183 0.59 6.11 8.55
C LYS A 183 1.69 5.22 7.98
N GLY A 184 2.76 5.06 8.76
CA GLY A 184 3.77 4.05 8.48
C GLY A 184 3.28 2.68 8.92
N ILE A 185 3.47 1.68 8.07
CA ILE A 185 3.08 0.29 8.29
C ILE A 185 4.21 -0.64 7.90
N GLY A 186 4.29 -1.82 8.51
CA GLY A 186 5.32 -2.82 8.24
C GLY A 186 4.75 -4.24 8.19
N GLU A 187 5.14 -5.01 7.17
CA GLU A 187 4.75 -6.43 7.04
C GLU A 187 5.73 -7.33 7.82
N LEU A 188 7.02 -7.17 7.54
CA LEU A 188 8.09 -7.76 8.34
C LEU A 188 8.76 -6.62 9.12
N PRO A 189 8.95 -6.76 10.42
CA PRO A 189 9.53 -5.71 11.23
C PRO A 189 10.81 -5.18 10.57
N ILE A 190 10.83 -3.85 10.29
CA ILE A 190 11.99 -3.11 9.84
C ILE A 190 12.36 -3.31 8.35
N ILE A 191 12.18 -4.50 7.77
CA ILE A 191 12.65 -4.82 6.40
C ILE A 191 11.64 -4.41 5.34
N GLU A 192 10.36 -4.76 5.53
CA GLU A 192 9.28 -4.45 4.59
C GLU A 192 8.42 -3.32 5.16
N GLN A 193 8.71 -2.12 4.71
CA GLN A 193 8.08 -0.90 5.17
C GLN A 193 7.16 -0.34 4.08
N ALA A 194 6.04 0.19 4.50
CA ALA A 194 5.16 0.92 3.62
C ALA A 194 4.59 2.16 4.32
N THR A 195 4.07 3.07 3.54
CA THR A 195 3.32 4.24 4.00
C THR A 195 2.00 4.28 3.26
N ILE A 196 0.93 4.51 3.99
CA ILE A 196 -0.36 4.91 3.43
C ILE A 196 -0.52 6.39 3.73
N SER A 197 -0.86 7.18 2.70
CA SER A 197 -1.13 8.60 2.86
C SER A 197 -2.35 9.02 2.04
N ILE A 198 -3.12 9.98 2.56
CA ILE A 198 -4.28 10.57 1.88
C ILE A 198 -3.96 12.03 1.62
N TRP A 199 -4.17 12.47 0.40
CA TRP A 199 -3.87 13.80 -0.09
C TRP A 199 -5.12 14.47 -0.62
N LYS A 200 -5.21 15.79 -0.45
CA LYS A 200 -6.32 16.60 -0.96
C LYS A 200 -6.49 16.49 -2.48
N SER A 201 -5.37 16.31 -3.20
CA SER A 201 -5.35 16.15 -4.66
C SER A 201 -4.05 15.49 -5.11
N GLU A 202 -4.00 15.05 -6.37
CA GLU A 202 -2.74 14.59 -6.97
C GLU A 202 -1.70 15.71 -7.02
N GLN A 203 -2.13 16.96 -7.26
CA GLN A 203 -1.20 18.10 -7.29
C GLN A 203 -0.53 18.30 -5.93
N SER A 204 -1.29 18.27 -4.83
CA SER A 204 -0.71 18.39 -3.48
C SER A 204 0.33 17.32 -3.17
N MET A 205 0.09 16.09 -3.63
CA MET A 205 1.05 15.00 -3.48
C MET A 205 2.31 15.24 -4.33
N ARG A 206 2.15 15.73 -5.56
CA ARG A 206 3.27 16.07 -6.45
C ARG A 206 4.09 17.21 -5.88
N ASP A 207 3.44 18.25 -5.35
CA ASP A 207 4.12 19.40 -4.73
C ASP A 207 4.99 18.92 -3.57
N PHE A 208 4.48 18.05 -2.72
CA PHE A 208 5.28 17.42 -1.67
C PHE A 208 6.46 16.62 -2.26
N ALA A 209 6.19 15.75 -3.22
CA ALA A 209 7.19 14.83 -3.76
C ALA A 209 8.35 15.55 -4.47
N TYR A 210 8.09 16.70 -5.11
CA TYR A 210 9.06 17.40 -5.94
C TYR A 210 9.54 18.75 -5.38
N SER A 211 8.90 19.30 -4.34
CA SER A 211 9.26 20.61 -3.78
C SER A 211 9.83 20.52 -2.36
N ASP A 212 9.54 19.47 -1.60
CA ASP A 212 10.11 19.28 -0.26
C ASP A 212 11.58 18.87 -0.35
N THR A 213 12.46 19.82 0.00
CA THR A 213 13.91 19.64 -0.09
C THR A 213 14.44 18.52 0.80
N ASN A 214 13.82 18.28 1.96
CA ASN A 214 14.23 17.21 2.87
C ASN A 214 13.82 15.83 2.31
N HIS A 215 12.60 15.73 1.79
CA HIS A 215 12.11 14.51 1.13
C HIS A 215 12.96 14.16 -0.09
N LEU A 216 13.26 15.13 -0.95
CA LEU A 216 14.12 14.95 -2.12
C LEU A 216 15.54 14.50 -1.76
N LYS A 217 16.15 15.07 -0.72
CA LYS A 217 17.47 14.65 -0.23
C LYS A 217 17.47 13.18 0.19
N ILE A 218 16.41 12.74 0.89
CA ILE A 218 16.27 11.35 1.34
C ILE A 218 16.10 10.41 0.15
N ILE A 219 15.23 10.74 -0.80
CA ILE A 219 15.02 9.94 -2.01
C ILE A 219 16.31 9.82 -2.83
N ASN A 220 17.00 10.92 -3.07
CA ASN A 220 18.24 10.93 -3.83
C ASN A 220 19.32 10.10 -3.14
N LYS A 221 19.43 10.20 -1.82
CA LYS A 221 20.35 9.38 -1.02
C LYS A 221 19.97 7.90 -1.10
N ALA A 222 18.68 7.56 -0.95
CA ALA A 222 18.21 6.18 -1.04
C ALA A 222 18.51 5.55 -2.40
N ARG A 223 18.34 6.30 -3.49
CA ARG A 223 18.67 5.88 -4.85
C ARG A 223 20.16 5.72 -5.06
N LYS A 224 20.96 6.75 -4.69
CA LYS A 224 22.43 6.71 -4.80
C LYS A 224 23.01 5.53 -4.05
N ASP A 225 22.60 5.31 -2.83
CA ASP A 225 23.12 4.27 -1.94
C ASP A 225 22.44 2.91 -2.13
N LYS A 226 21.47 2.82 -3.07
CA LYS A 226 20.70 1.60 -3.41
C LYS A 226 20.11 0.91 -2.18
N TRP A 227 19.34 1.67 -1.37
CA TRP A 227 18.79 1.17 -0.11
C TRP A 227 17.78 0.05 -0.29
N TYR A 228 17.05 0.06 -1.41
CA TYR A 228 15.93 -0.84 -1.66
C TYR A 228 16.32 -1.97 -2.61
N SER A 229 15.76 -3.14 -2.36
CA SER A 229 15.80 -4.29 -3.27
C SER A 229 14.52 -4.38 -4.11
N GLU A 230 13.44 -3.80 -3.62
CA GLU A 230 12.15 -3.73 -4.30
C GLU A 230 11.37 -2.50 -3.82
N GLU A 231 10.64 -1.89 -4.72
CA GLU A 231 9.78 -0.74 -4.43
C GLU A 231 8.42 -0.91 -5.14
N LEU A 232 7.39 -0.35 -4.53
CA LEU A 232 6.06 -0.19 -5.14
C LEU A 232 5.51 1.18 -4.79
N PHE A 233 4.97 1.86 -5.78
CA PHE A 233 4.26 3.12 -5.64
C PHE A 233 2.91 3.02 -6.33
N VAL A 234 1.82 3.28 -5.59
CA VAL A 234 0.45 3.19 -6.08
C VAL A 234 -0.28 4.48 -5.75
N ARG A 235 -0.86 5.11 -6.78
CA ARG A 235 -1.80 6.22 -6.65
C ARG A 235 -3.20 5.69 -6.93
N SER A 236 -4.16 6.07 -6.11
CA SER A 236 -5.52 5.56 -6.21
C SER A 236 -6.53 6.67 -5.94
N ASN A 237 -7.62 6.68 -6.70
CA ASN A 237 -8.82 7.40 -6.33
C ASN A 237 -9.42 6.77 -5.06
N ILE A 238 -9.99 7.57 -4.19
CA ILE A 238 -10.77 7.09 -3.05
C ILE A 238 -12.23 6.98 -3.49
N LEU A 239 -12.76 5.75 -3.60
CA LEU A 239 -14.15 5.50 -3.97
C LEU A 239 -15.09 5.61 -2.78
N SER A 240 -14.64 5.20 -1.60
CA SER A 240 -15.36 5.40 -0.34
C SER A 240 -14.41 5.33 0.85
N LEU A 241 -14.73 6.08 1.89
CA LEU A 241 -14.09 6.05 3.20
C LEU A 241 -15.19 5.96 4.25
N LYS A 242 -15.17 4.91 5.06
CA LYS A 242 -16.16 4.66 6.12
C LYS A 242 -15.44 4.44 7.43
N GLN A 243 -15.97 5.05 8.48
CA GLN A 243 -15.51 4.83 9.85
C GLN A 243 -16.61 4.11 10.64
N TYR A 244 -16.20 3.12 11.38
CA TYR A 244 -17.05 2.33 12.27
C TYR A 244 -16.48 2.47 13.70
N ASN A 245 -17.33 2.84 14.65
CA ASN A 245 -17.02 2.98 16.08
C ASN A 245 -17.68 1.88 16.87
#